data_700d0df9d3e91ba0937d95360eba1aca
#
_entry.id   700d0df9d3e91ba0937d95360eba1aca
#
_cell.length_a   1.000
_cell.length_b   1.000
_cell.length_c   1.000
_cell.angle_alpha   90.00
_cell.angle_beta   90.00
_cell.angle_gamma   90.00
#
_symmetry.space_group_name_H-M   'P 1'
#
loop_
_entity.id
_entity.type
_entity.pdbx_description
1 polymer ?
#
loop_
_entity_poly.entity_id
_entity_poly.type
_entity_poly.pdbx_seq_one_letter_code
_entity_poly.pdbx_strand_id
1 'polypeptide(L)'
;MTPTLTLSQLEYGHQSALFAPLNLHCQPGEIWAVLGANGRGKSTLLDTITGVLPALAGSVKASGGVGIVPQSFRPAFGWRVKEVVLMGRARHIALFAQPQKEDERQVLDALAQLNIADLAETLFSTLSGGQQQLVMIARALVGASQNILLDEPCSALDLGNQQTVLQLISDLSHNQSRTVMFTTHDPTHALQVASHTLLLMPGNQWLAGPTPEVVQEENLRHAYGVQVRRLQLEGYPSPVVTPLFSIRRPAT
;
A
#
# COMPACT_ATOMS: atom_id res chain seq x y z
N MET A 1 18.40 -11.52 9.26
CA MET A 1 18.44 -10.19 8.58
C MET A 1 17.87 -9.16 9.54
N THR A 2 18.28 -7.89 9.45
CA THR A 2 17.73 -6.82 10.29
C THR A 2 16.43 -6.30 9.66
N PRO A 3 15.32 -6.18 10.40
CA PRO A 3 14.07 -5.65 9.87
C PRO A 3 14.25 -4.21 9.33
N THR A 4 13.59 -3.89 8.23
CA THR A 4 13.57 -2.53 7.67
C THR A 4 12.49 -1.66 8.32
N LEU A 5 11.39 -2.29 8.77
CA LEU A 5 10.31 -1.63 9.50
C LEU A 5 9.96 -2.46 10.74
N THR A 6 9.96 -1.82 11.90
CA THR A 6 9.60 -2.43 13.18
C THR A 6 8.56 -1.59 13.89
N LEU A 7 7.45 -2.20 14.26
CA LEU A 7 6.42 -1.65 15.15
C LEU A 7 6.54 -2.37 16.49
N SER A 8 6.77 -1.62 17.58
CA SER A 8 6.95 -2.19 18.92
C SER A 8 5.91 -1.61 19.85
N GLN A 9 4.99 -2.46 20.33
CA GLN A 9 3.87 -2.08 21.20
C GLN A 9 3.13 -0.84 20.68
N LEU A 10 2.96 -0.75 19.34
CA LEU A 10 2.40 0.43 18.71
C LEU A 10 0.90 0.53 18.97
N GLU A 11 0.49 1.58 19.64
CA GLU A 11 -0.91 2.02 19.74
C GLU A 11 -1.13 3.22 18.82
N TYR A 12 -2.15 3.15 17.98
CA TYR A 12 -2.46 4.19 17.00
C TYR A 12 -3.96 4.49 16.94
N GLY A 13 -4.28 5.72 16.59
CA GLY A 13 -5.64 6.27 16.55
C GLY A 13 -5.62 7.78 16.76
N HIS A 14 -6.78 8.44 16.74
CA HIS A 14 -6.87 9.88 16.94
C HIS A 14 -6.94 10.28 18.41
N GLN A 15 -7.94 9.78 19.15
CA GLN A 15 -8.15 10.08 20.57
C GLN A 15 -7.95 8.86 21.46
N SER A 16 -8.14 7.68 20.91
CA SER A 16 -7.96 6.39 21.60
C SER A 16 -7.39 5.37 20.63
N ALA A 17 -6.76 4.33 21.19
CA ALA A 17 -6.23 3.23 20.42
C ALA A 17 -7.34 2.48 19.67
N LEU A 18 -7.13 2.27 18.37
CA LEU A 18 -8.06 1.53 17.52
C LEU A 18 -7.95 0.02 17.70
N PHE A 19 -6.78 -0.45 18.10
CA PHE A 19 -6.46 -1.87 18.26
C PHE A 19 -5.58 -2.10 19.49
N ALA A 20 -5.50 -3.36 19.93
CA ALA A 20 -4.48 -3.80 20.87
C ALA A 20 -3.07 -3.46 20.32
N PRO A 21 -2.06 -3.25 21.20
CA PRO A 21 -0.72 -2.86 20.78
C PRO A 21 -0.15 -3.77 19.71
N LEU A 22 0.31 -3.19 18.58
CA LEU A 22 0.87 -3.91 17.43
C LEU A 22 2.35 -4.19 17.62
N ASN A 23 2.77 -5.42 17.29
CA ASN A 23 4.16 -5.82 17.18
C ASN A 23 4.39 -6.45 15.83
N LEU A 24 5.14 -5.78 14.93
CA LEU A 24 5.49 -6.27 13.61
C LEU A 24 6.97 -6.06 13.32
N HIS A 25 7.56 -6.99 12.58
CA HIS A 25 8.94 -6.95 12.12
C HIS A 25 8.96 -7.30 10.63
N CYS A 26 9.03 -6.27 9.78
CA CYS A 26 9.03 -6.46 8.33
C CYS A 26 10.48 -6.56 7.84
N GLN A 27 10.80 -7.64 7.12
CA GLN A 27 12.13 -7.90 6.58
C GLN A 27 12.31 -7.28 5.18
N PRO A 28 13.55 -7.04 4.73
CA PRO A 28 13.82 -6.65 3.36
C PRO A 28 13.22 -7.65 2.38
N GLY A 29 12.52 -7.17 1.35
CA GLY A 29 11.90 -8.02 0.34
C GLY A 29 10.57 -8.65 0.78
N GLU A 30 10.03 -8.32 1.93
CA GLU A 30 8.67 -8.74 2.30
C GLU A 30 7.60 -7.79 1.76
N ILE A 31 6.46 -8.38 1.40
CA ILE A 31 5.24 -7.65 1.05
C ILE A 31 4.21 -7.92 2.15
N TRP A 32 3.77 -6.86 2.81
CA TRP A 32 2.77 -6.89 3.85
C TRP A 32 1.45 -6.28 3.37
N ALA A 33 0.37 -7.07 3.41
CA ALA A 33 -0.97 -6.56 3.20
C ALA A 33 -1.61 -6.18 4.56
N VAL A 34 -2.08 -4.95 4.69
CA VAL A 34 -2.96 -4.53 5.80
C VAL A 34 -4.40 -4.70 5.32
N LEU A 35 -5.04 -5.77 5.76
CA LEU A 35 -6.34 -6.21 5.30
C LEU A 35 -7.42 -5.87 6.34
N GLY A 36 -8.58 -5.41 5.90
CA GLY A 36 -9.71 -5.12 6.77
C GLY A 36 -10.78 -4.30 6.06
N ALA A 37 -12.00 -4.29 6.62
CA ALA A 37 -13.11 -3.53 6.09
C ALA A 37 -12.81 -2.01 6.06
N ASN A 38 -13.58 -1.26 5.28
CA ASN A 38 -13.44 0.20 5.23
C ASN A 38 -13.74 0.83 6.60
N GLY A 39 -13.02 1.91 6.92
CA GLY A 39 -13.14 2.58 8.22
C GLY A 39 -12.46 1.87 9.40
N ARG A 40 -11.69 0.80 9.17
CA ARG A 40 -10.98 0.06 10.22
C ARG A 40 -9.62 0.65 10.61
N GLY A 41 -9.29 1.86 10.17
CA GLY A 41 -8.03 2.52 10.57
C GLY A 41 -6.80 2.05 9.79
N LYS A 42 -6.94 1.48 8.59
CA LYS A 42 -5.81 1.10 7.72
C LYS A 42 -4.94 2.31 7.38
N SER A 43 -5.55 3.39 6.85
CA SER A 43 -4.85 4.64 6.53
C SER A 43 -4.25 5.30 7.78
N THR A 44 -4.98 5.28 8.92
CA THR A 44 -4.50 5.78 10.21
C THR A 44 -3.21 5.06 10.66
N LEU A 45 -3.11 3.75 10.43
CA LEU A 45 -1.87 3.00 10.68
C LEU A 45 -0.73 3.51 9.79
N LEU A 46 -0.96 3.69 8.49
CA LEU A 46 0.07 4.21 7.58
C LEU A 46 0.49 5.64 7.96
N ASP A 47 -0.45 6.50 8.33
CA ASP A 47 -0.17 7.86 8.80
C ASP A 47 0.67 7.86 10.08
N THR A 48 0.43 6.89 10.97
CA THR A 48 1.23 6.72 12.19
C THR A 48 2.63 6.20 11.86
N ILE A 49 2.77 5.25 10.94
CA ILE A 49 4.08 4.73 10.50
C ILE A 49 4.92 5.84 9.84
N THR A 50 4.30 6.73 9.08
CA THR A 50 4.99 7.86 8.43
C THR A 50 5.27 9.04 9.36
N GLY A 51 4.68 9.05 10.56
CA GLY A 51 4.80 10.16 11.52
C GLY A 51 3.90 11.35 11.21
N VAL A 52 2.98 11.24 10.23
CA VAL A 52 1.92 12.24 9.97
C VAL A 52 0.96 12.30 11.16
N LEU A 53 0.64 11.15 11.73
CA LEU A 53 -0.11 11.04 12.98
C LEU A 53 0.83 10.52 14.09
N PRO A 54 0.89 11.16 15.26
CA PRO A 54 1.71 10.67 16.35
C PRO A 54 1.18 9.34 16.89
N ALA A 55 2.09 8.43 17.24
CA ALA A 55 1.73 7.21 17.96
C ALA A 55 1.17 7.58 19.35
N LEU A 56 0.12 6.89 19.79
CA LEU A 56 -0.45 7.05 21.13
C LEU A 56 0.45 6.39 22.19
N ALA A 57 1.05 5.24 21.85
CA ALA A 57 2.07 4.56 22.65
C ALA A 57 2.94 3.68 21.76
N GLY A 58 4.04 3.18 22.29
CA GLY A 58 4.99 2.34 21.56
C GLY A 58 5.91 3.11 20.64
N SER A 59 6.44 2.45 19.61
CA SER A 59 7.38 3.09 18.68
C SER A 59 7.35 2.48 17.29
N VAL A 60 7.72 3.29 16.31
CA VAL A 60 7.98 2.91 14.92
C VAL A 60 9.46 3.14 14.62
N LYS A 61 10.15 2.13 14.08
CA LYS A 61 11.52 2.26 13.58
C LYS A 61 11.55 1.84 12.11
N ALA A 62 11.98 2.73 11.24
CA ALA A 62 12.13 2.47 9.81
C ALA A 62 13.57 2.78 9.37
N SER A 63 14.30 1.77 8.93
CA SER A 63 15.62 1.94 8.32
C SER A 63 15.50 2.23 6.83
N GLY A 64 16.37 3.06 6.28
CA GLY A 64 16.37 3.41 4.85
C GLY A 64 15.19 4.27 4.39
N GLY A 65 14.46 4.87 5.36
CA GLY A 65 13.35 5.79 5.08
C GLY A 65 12.04 5.13 4.65
N VAL A 66 10.99 5.95 4.58
CA VAL A 66 9.63 5.56 4.19
C VAL A 66 9.17 6.43 3.03
N GLY A 67 8.69 5.80 1.95
CA GLY A 67 7.94 6.43 0.86
C GLY A 67 6.46 6.10 1.00
N ILE A 68 5.57 7.09 0.85
CA ILE A 68 4.11 6.90 0.94
C ILE A 68 3.41 7.26 -0.36
N VAL A 69 2.51 6.40 -0.78
CA VAL A 69 1.51 6.66 -1.82
C VAL A 69 0.15 6.75 -1.14
N PRO A 70 -0.41 7.95 -0.94
CA PRO A 70 -1.72 8.11 -0.33
C PRO A 70 -2.84 7.64 -1.27
N GLN A 71 -3.99 7.31 -0.72
CA GLN A 71 -5.18 6.89 -1.46
C GLN A 71 -5.64 7.94 -2.50
N SER A 72 -5.46 9.22 -2.20
CA SER A 72 -5.75 10.30 -3.13
C SER A 72 -4.71 11.42 -3.01
N PHE A 73 -4.37 12.01 -4.14
CA PHE A 73 -3.52 13.19 -4.22
C PHE A 73 -4.14 14.20 -5.17
N ARG A 74 -4.40 15.40 -4.66
CA ARG A 74 -4.91 16.52 -5.47
C ARG A 74 -3.96 17.70 -5.31
N PRO A 75 -3.09 17.94 -6.29
CA PRO A 75 -2.22 19.08 -6.24
C PRO A 75 -3.02 20.39 -6.33
N ALA A 76 -2.61 21.40 -5.57
CA ALA A 76 -3.27 22.72 -5.55
C ALA A 76 -3.09 23.50 -6.86
N PHE A 77 -2.12 23.10 -7.69
CA PHE A 77 -1.75 23.79 -8.94
C PHE A 77 -1.68 22.78 -10.09
N GLY A 78 -1.64 23.31 -11.34
CA GLY A 78 -1.50 22.52 -12.56
C GLY A 78 -0.08 21.99 -12.78
N TRP A 79 0.35 21.05 -11.95
CA TRP A 79 1.66 20.41 -12.06
C TRP A 79 1.72 19.40 -13.21
N ARG A 80 2.86 19.35 -13.93
CA ARG A 80 3.15 18.29 -14.87
C ARG A 80 3.55 17.01 -14.12
N VAL A 81 3.39 15.86 -14.77
CA VAL A 81 3.74 14.56 -14.21
C VAL A 81 5.17 14.53 -13.67
N LYS A 82 6.16 14.98 -14.46
CA LYS A 82 7.57 15.04 -14.01
C LYS A 82 7.77 15.87 -12.75
N GLU A 83 7.03 16.96 -12.60
CA GLU A 83 7.10 17.85 -11.44
C GLU A 83 6.52 17.18 -10.19
N VAL A 84 5.40 16.47 -10.34
CA VAL A 84 4.81 15.67 -9.26
C VAL A 84 5.78 14.57 -8.81
N VAL A 85 6.40 13.86 -9.76
CA VAL A 85 7.38 12.82 -9.43
C VAL A 85 8.62 13.41 -8.77
N LEU A 86 9.11 14.54 -9.25
CA LEU A 86 10.27 15.25 -8.69
C LEU A 86 10.07 15.64 -7.21
N MET A 87 8.84 15.89 -6.76
CA MET A 87 8.56 16.13 -5.33
C MET A 87 9.03 14.97 -4.44
N GLY A 88 9.09 13.75 -4.97
CA GLY A 88 9.63 12.60 -4.26
C GLY A 88 11.13 12.70 -3.93
N ARG A 89 11.86 13.57 -4.64
CA ARG A 89 13.28 13.86 -4.41
C ARG A 89 13.54 14.92 -3.33
N ALA A 90 12.49 15.57 -2.80
CA ALA A 90 12.63 16.72 -1.92
C ALA A 90 13.59 16.50 -0.73
N ARG A 91 13.66 15.28 -0.17
CA ARG A 91 14.58 14.96 0.92
C ARG A 91 16.06 14.86 0.49
N HIS A 92 16.34 14.77 -0.81
CA HIS A 92 17.69 14.68 -1.38
C HIS A 92 18.20 16.02 -1.90
N ILE A 93 17.31 17.00 -2.00
CA ILE A 93 17.62 18.36 -2.47
C ILE A 93 17.71 19.25 -1.25
N ALA A 94 18.84 19.99 -1.11
CA ALA A 94 19.01 20.91 0.01
C ALA A 94 17.94 22.02 -0.04
N LEU A 95 17.56 22.56 1.13
CA LEU A 95 16.39 23.44 1.32
C LEU A 95 16.29 24.63 0.35
N PHE A 96 17.40 25.16 -0.11
CA PHE A 96 17.44 26.30 -1.06
C PHE A 96 18.13 25.95 -2.39
N ALA A 97 18.37 24.65 -2.64
CA ALA A 97 18.96 24.20 -3.89
C ALA A 97 17.87 23.95 -4.95
N GLN A 98 18.28 24.11 -6.22
CA GLN A 98 17.45 23.69 -7.34
C GLN A 98 17.71 22.22 -7.66
N PRO A 99 16.69 21.50 -8.21
CA PRO A 99 16.88 20.16 -8.74
C PRO A 99 18.01 20.12 -9.76
N GLN A 100 18.82 19.07 -9.71
CA GLN A 100 19.94 18.87 -10.62
C GLN A 100 19.53 17.96 -11.79
N LYS A 101 20.32 17.91 -12.84
CA LYS A 101 20.12 17.00 -13.98
C LYS A 101 19.99 15.53 -13.57
N GLU A 102 20.67 15.14 -12.49
CA GLU A 102 20.57 13.78 -11.94
C GLU A 102 19.18 13.52 -11.34
N ASP A 103 18.56 14.50 -10.66
CA ASP A 103 17.20 14.35 -10.15
C ASP A 103 16.21 14.21 -11.29
N GLU A 104 16.37 15.00 -12.36
CA GLU A 104 15.51 14.90 -13.56
C GLU A 104 15.69 13.52 -14.24
N ARG A 105 16.90 13.01 -14.35
CA ARG A 105 17.19 11.67 -14.89
C ARG A 105 16.47 10.60 -14.09
N GLN A 106 16.56 10.62 -12.76
CA GLN A 106 15.89 9.65 -11.90
C GLN A 106 14.36 9.72 -12.01
N VAL A 107 13.79 10.91 -12.23
CA VAL A 107 12.37 11.08 -12.52
C VAL A 107 11.99 10.36 -13.82
N LEU A 108 12.73 10.58 -14.90
CA LEU A 108 12.47 9.93 -16.19
C LEU A 108 12.66 8.41 -16.11
N ASP A 109 13.71 7.95 -15.41
CA ASP A 109 13.95 6.51 -15.18
C ASP A 109 12.78 5.86 -14.42
N ALA A 110 12.25 6.51 -13.39
CA ALA A 110 11.10 5.99 -12.65
C ALA A 110 9.81 5.96 -13.50
N LEU A 111 9.58 6.98 -14.32
CA LEU A 111 8.45 7.00 -15.26
C LEU A 111 8.59 5.91 -16.34
N ALA A 112 9.81 5.66 -16.83
CA ALA A 112 10.08 4.60 -17.79
C ALA A 112 9.87 3.20 -17.21
N GLN A 113 10.27 2.96 -15.94
CA GLN A 113 10.01 1.69 -15.24
C GLN A 113 8.51 1.35 -15.16
N LEU A 114 7.65 2.37 -15.15
CA LEU A 114 6.19 2.23 -15.08
C LEU A 114 5.50 2.33 -16.45
N ASN A 115 6.28 2.41 -17.55
CA ASN A 115 5.78 2.59 -18.92
C ASN A 115 4.88 3.82 -19.10
N ILE A 116 5.19 4.93 -18.41
CA ILE A 116 4.47 6.22 -18.49
C ILE A 116 5.40 7.41 -18.76
N ALA A 117 6.56 7.17 -19.37
CA ALA A 117 7.53 8.23 -19.68
C ALA A 117 6.98 9.26 -20.69
N ASP A 118 6.09 8.84 -21.58
CA ASP A 118 5.37 9.67 -22.55
C ASP A 118 4.45 10.70 -21.90
N LEU A 119 4.04 10.46 -20.65
CA LEU A 119 3.17 11.36 -19.88
C LEU A 119 3.95 12.45 -19.12
N ALA A 120 5.29 12.47 -19.16
CA ALA A 120 6.13 13.35 -18.34
C ALA A 120 5.73 14.84 -18.41
N GLU A 121 5.37 15.33 -19.59
CA GLU A 121 4.96 16.73 -19.84
C GLU A 121 3.45 16.97 -19.70
N THR A 122 2.66 15.93 -19.48
CA THR A 122 1.20 16.01 -19.34
C THR A 122 0.82 16.60 -17.98
N LEU A 123 -0.26 17.35 -17.91
CA LEU A 123 -0.81 17.85 -16.64
C LEU A 123 -1.36 16.68 -15.81
N PHE A 124 -0.96 16.55 -14.57
CA PHE A 124 -1.39 15.49 -13.65
C PHE A 124 -2.92 15.41 -13.51
N SER A 125 -3.60 16.57 -13.49
CA SER A 125 -5.06 16.67 -13.34
C SER A 125 -5.85 16.13 -14.54
N THR A 126 -5.21 15.96 -15.71
CA THR A 126 -5.87 15.44 -16.92
C THR A 126 -5.73 13.93 -17.10
N LEU A 127 -4.96 13.29 -16.23
CA LEU A 127 -4.72 11.85 -16.25
C LEU A 127 -5.92 11.06 -15.76
N SER A 128 -6.07 9.83 -16.28
CA SER A 128 -7.00 8.84 -15.69
C SER A 128 -6.58 8.47 -14.27
N GLY A 129 -7.50 7.95 -13.46
CA GLY A 129 -7.19 7.52 -12.09
C GLY A 129 -6.04 6.50 -12.01
N GLY A 130 -5.99 5.55 -12.96
CA GLY A 130 -4.88 4.58 -13.05
C GLY A 130 -3.54 5.23 -13.36
N GLN A 131 -3.51 6.17 -14.31
CA GLN A 131 -2.29 6.92 -14.63
C GLN A 131 -1.83 7.78 -13.46
N GLN A 132 -2.76 8.44 -12.74
CA GLN A 132 -2.44 9.20 -11.53
C GLN A 132 -1.81 8.30 -10.47
N GLN A 133 -2.34 7.10 -10.28
CA GLN A 133 -1.81 6.12 -9.33
C GLN A 133 -0.38 5.71 -9.69
N LEU A 134 -0.09 5.40 -10.96
CA LEU A 134 1.27 5.08 -11.42
C LEU A 134 2.23 6.25 -11.20
N VAL A 135 1.82 7.49 -11.46
CA VAL A 135 2.62 8.70 -11.19
C VAL A 135 2.93 8.84 -9.70
N MET A 136 1.96 8.56 -8.83
CA MET A 136 2.18 8.62 -7.37
C MET A 136 3.14 7.53 -6.90
N ILE A 137 3.12 6.37 -7.52
CA ILE A 137 4.10 5.31 -7.24
C ILE A 137 5.49 5.73 -7.75
N ALA A 138 5.61 6.30 -8.97
CA ALA A 138 6.86 6.86 -9.48
C ALA A 138 7.45 7.88 -8.48
N ARG A 139 6.62 8.77 -7.94
CA ARG A 139 7.01 9.74 -6.92
C ARG A 139 7.58 9.08 -5.66
N ALA A 140 6.99 7.98 -5.20
CA ALA A 140 7.52 7.25 -4.05
C ALA A 140 8.85 6.54 -4.37
N LEU A 141 9.01 6.05 -5.60
CA LEU A 141 10.22 5.34 -6.06
C LEU A 141 11.45 6.25 -6.12
N VAL A 142 11.34 7.46 -6.69
CA VAL A 142 12.46 8.40 -6.81
C VAL A 142 12.97 8.88 -5.45
N GLY A 143 12.17 8.76 -4.40
CA GLY A 143 12.59 8.99 -3.03
C GLY A 143 13.61 7.99 -2.51
N ALA A 144 13.90 6.89 -3.23
CA ALA A 144 14.84 5.82 -2.87
C ALA A 144 14.65 5.27 -1.45
N SER A 145 13.39 5.22 -0.96
CA SER A 145 13.05 4.67 0.35
C SER A 145 13.15 3.15 0.33
N GLN A 146 13.65 2.57 1.42
CA GLN A 146 13.67 1.12 1.61
C GLN A 146 12.28 0.55 1.89
N ASN A 147 11.41 1.34 2.53
CA ASN A 147 10.03 0.96 2.86
C ASN A 147 9.07 1.78 2.00
N ILE A 148 8.18 1.10 1.27
CA ILE A 148 7.15 1.72 0.44
C ILE A 148 5.78 1.39 1.03
N LEU A 149 5.03 2.41 1.40
CA LEU A 149 3.67 2.27 1.90
C LEU A 149 2.68 2.72 0.83
N LEU A 150 1.64 1.92 0.58
CA LEU A 150 0.63 2.19 -0.44
C LEU A 150 -0.76 2.13 0.21
N ASP A 151 -1.49 3.25 0.21
CA ASP A 151 -2.83 3.28 0.78
C ASP A 151 -3.89 2.99 -0.30
N GLU A 152 -4.51 1.82 -0.22
CA GLU A 152 -5.52 1.30 -1.15
C GLU A 152 -5.14 1.46 -2.64
N PRO A 153 -3.96 0.97 -3.07
CA PRO A 153 -3.39 1.29 -4.38
C PRO A 153 -4.22 0.77 -5.57
N CYS A 154 -5.12 -0.19 -5.34
CA CYS A 154 -5.99 -0.77 -6.37
C CYS A 154 -7.42 -0.24 -6.31
N SER A 155 -7.78 0.61 -5.32
CA SER A 155 -9.13 1.15 -5.20
C SER A 155 -9.44 2.06 -6.40
N ALA A 156 -10.66 1.96 -6.93
CA ALA A 156 -11.12 2.75 -8.09
C ALA A 156 -10.34 2.55 -9.41
N LEU A 157 -9.55 1.49 -9.53
CA LEU A 157 -8.89 1.09 -10.77
C LEU A 157 -9.69 0.01 -11.50
N ASP A 158 -9.65 0.03 -12.83
CA ASP A 158 -10.09 -1.10 -13.65
C ASP A 158 -9.16 -2.32 -13.48
N LEU A 159 -9.61 -3.49 -13.93
CA LEU A 159 -8.89 -4.76 -13.73
C LEU A 159 -7.48 -4.74 -14.35
N GLY A 160 -7.29 -4.09 -15.50
CA GLY A 160 -5.98 -4.00 -16.16
C GLY A 160 -4.99 -3.17 -15.34
N ASN A 161 -5.44 -2.03 -14.83
CA ASN A 161 -4.64 -1.17 -13.97
C ASN A 161 -4.37 -1.83 -12.60
N GLN A 162 -5.33 -2.57 -12.02
CA GLN A 162 -5.09 -3.35 -10.81
C GLN A 162 -3.98 -4.38 -11.01
N GLN A 163 -4.01 -5.13 -12.11
CA GLN A 163 -2.96 -6.09 -12.44
C GLN A 163 -1.59 -5.41 -12.52
N THR A 164 -1.50 -4.26 -13.20
CA THR A 164 -0.26 -3.49 -13.34
C THR A 164 0.30 -3.08 -11.98
N VAL A 165 -0.55 -2.58 -11.07
CA VAL A 165 -0.14 -2.16 -9.73
C VAL A 165 0.30 -3.35 -8.87
N LEU A 166 -0.42 -4.47 -8.90
CA LEU A 166 -0.04 -5.68 -8.16
C LEU A 166 1.28 -6.27 -8.67
N GLN A 167 1.48 -6.31 -9.99
CA GLN A 167 2.76 -6.73 -10.56
C GLN A 167 3.90 -5.83 -10.09
N LEU A 168 3.70 -4.51 -10.10
CA LEU A 168 4.69 -3.56 -9.62
C LEU A 168 5.03 -3.76 -8.13
N ILE A 169 4.04 -4.00 -7.27
CA ILE A 169 4.26 -4.31 -5.84
C ILE A 169 5.18 -5.54 -5.72
N SER A 170 4.91 -6.58 -6.52
CA SER A 170 5.73 -7.78 -6.58
C SER A 170 7.16 -7.48 -7.02
N ASP A 171 7.33 -6.70 -8.09
CA ASP A 171 8.65 -6.36 -8.66
C ASP A 171 9.51 -5.52 -7.70
N LEU A 172 8.90 -4.59 -6.97
CA LEU A 172 9.59 -3.77 -5.96
C LEU A 172 10.21 -4.62 -4.83
N SER A 173 9.51 -5.65 -4.42
CA SER A 173 9.96 -6.58 -3.38
C SER A 173 11.05 -7.52 -3.92
N HIS A 174 10.76 -8.23 -5.02
CA HIS A 174 11.66 -9.28 -5.52
C HIS A 174 12.94 -8.73 -6.16
N ASN A 175 12.82 -7.69 -7.00
CA ASN A 175 13.94 -7.19 -7.79
C ASN A 175 14.77 -6.12 -7.07
N GLN A 176 14.17 -5.40 -6.10
CA GLN A 176 14.83 -4.29 -5.41
C GLN A 176 14.98 -4.51 -3.90
N SER A 177 14.57 -5.68 -3.39
CA SER A 177 14.59 -6.04 -1.96
C SER A 177 13.96 -4.98 -1.05
N ARG A 178 13.00 -4.20 -1.58
CA ARG A 178 12.25 -3.20 -0.79
C ARG A 178 11.19 -3.89 0.04
N THR A 179 10.95 -3.40 1.23
CA THR A 179 9.77 -3.77 2.01
C THR A 179 8.59 -2.97 1.52
N VAL A 180 7.54 -3.66 1.11
CA VAL A 180 6.30 -3.02 0.66
C VAL A 180 5.19 -3.33 1.65
N MET A 181 4.46 -2.32 2.09
CA MET A 181 3.23 -2.49 2.87
C MET A 181 2.09 -1.79 2.13
N PHE A 182 1.01 -2.50 1.85
CA PHE A 182 -0.15 -1.90 1.20
C PHE A 182 -1.44 -2.20 1.95
N THR A 183 -2.35 -1.25 1.98
CA THR A 183 -3.68 -1.46 2.52
C THR A 183 -4.62 -1.96 1.43
N THR A 184 -5.54 -2.83 1.80
CA THR A 184 -6.61 -3.29 0.90
C THR A 184 -7.81 -3.78 1.69
N HIS A 185 -8.97 -3.78 1.07
CA HIS A 185 -10.17 -4.46 1.57
C HIS A 185 -10.46 -5.75 0.80
N ASP A 186 -9.69 -6.05 -0.26
CA ASP A 186 -9.82 -7.27 -1.06
C ASP A 186 -8.79 -8.32 -0.63
N PRO A 187 -9.22 -9.45 -0.02
CA PRO A 187 -8.32 -10.52 0.38
C PRO A 187 -7.65 -11.24 -0.80
N THR A 188 -8.21 -11.16 -2.02
CA THR A 188 -7.59 -11.75 -3.21
C THR A 188 -6.30 -11.02 -3.56
N HIS A 189 -6.25 -9.68 -3.45
CA HIS A 189 -5.02 -8.92 -3.66
C HIS A 189 -3.91 -9.35 -2.70
N ALA A 190 -4.25 -9.58 -1.42
CA ALA A 190 -3.27 -10.07 -0.44
C ALA A 190 -2.74 -11.46 -0.84
N LEU A 191 -3.62 -12.40 -1.20
CA LEU A 191 -3.22 -13.75 -1.62
C LEU A 191 -2.37 -13.79 -2.89
N GLN A 192 -2.53 -12.80 -3.78
CA GLN A 192 -1.79 -12.75 -5.04
C GLN A 192 -0.34 -12.28 -4.87
N VAL A 193 -0.08 -11.33 -3.97
CA VAL A 193 1.25 -10.68 -3.92
C VAL A 193 1.87 -10.61 -2.53
N ALA A 194 1.10 -10.66 -1.43
CA ALA A 194 1.65 -10.47 -0.11
C ALA A 194 2.24 -11.75 0.48
N SER A 195 3.46 -11.66 1.01
CA SER A 195 4.08 -12.71 1.82
C SER A 195 3.45 -12.80 3.20
N HIS A 196 3.11 -11.65 3.79
CA HIS A 196 2.51 -11.52 5.11
C HIS A 196 1.26 -10.64 5.09
N THR A 197 0.36 -10.88 6.01
CA THR A 197 -0.88 -10.12 6.17
C THR A 197 -1.07 -9.70 7.62
N LEU A 198 -1.42 -8.43 7.84
CA LEU A 198 -2.02 -7.92 9.06
C LEU A 198 -3.53 -7.78 8.82
N LEU A 199 -4.33 -8.63 9.43
CA LEU A 199 -5.79 -8.59 9.33
C LEU A 199 -6.37 -7.85 10.54
N LEU A 200 -7.05 -6.74 10.27
CA LEU A 200 -7.73 -5.90 11.27
C LEU A 200 -9.17 -6.41 11.48
N MET A 201 -9.48 -6.83 12.71
CA MET A 201 -10.73 -7.51 13.06
C MET A 201 -11.62 -6.62 13.95
N PRO A 202 -12.93 -6.94 14.10
CA PRO A 202 -13.79 -6.34 15.09
C PRO A 202 -13.27 -6.53 16.52
N GLY A 203 -13.74 -5.69 17.47
CA GLY A 203 -13.36 -5.81 18.88
C GLY A 203 -11.91 -5.42 19.17
N ASN A 204 -11.33 -4.51 18.38
CA ASN A 204 -9.96 -4.01 18.52
C ASN A 204 -8.89 -5.11 18.45
N GLN A 205 -9.21 -6.22 17.77
CA GLN A 205 -8.33 -7.36 17.57
C GLN A 205 -7.62 -7.31 16.21
N TRP A 206 -6.48 -7.95 16.14
CA TRP A 206 -5.73 -8.14 14.89
C TRP A 206 -5.08 -9.51 14.86
N LEU A 207 -4.80 -9.99 13.65
CA LEU A 207 -4.05 -11.21 13.40
C LEU A 207 -2.97 -10.90 12.37
N ALA A 208 -1.72 -11.31 12.63
CA ALA A 208 -0.63 -11.11 11.69
C ALA A 208 0.20 -12.38 11.50
N GLY A 209 0.68 -12.60 10.29
CA GLY A 209 1.51 -13.76 9.94
C GLY A 209 1.59 -13.99 8.44
N PRO A 210 2.09 -15.16 8.01
CA PRO A 210 2.11 -15.56 6.61
C PRO A 210 0.71 -15.44 5.98
N THR A 211 0.62 -14.84 4.81
CA THR A 211 -0.67 -14.57 4.15
C THR A 211 -1.55 -15.81 4.01
N PRO A 212 -1.04 -16.99 3.61
CA PRO A 212 -1.88 -18.19 3.50
C PRO A 212 -2.50 -18.65 4.81
N GLU A 213 -1.89 -18.33 5.96
CA GLU A 213 -2.38 -18.70 7.28
C GLU A 213 -3.39 -17.70 7.83
N VAL A 214 -3.18 -16.41 7.56
CA VAL A 214 -4.06 -15.32 8.03
C VAL A 214 -5.32 -15.22 7.17
N VAL A 215 -5.19 -15.33 5.84
CA VAL A 215 -6.29 -15.17 4.89
C VAL A 215 -7.05 -16.49 4.73
N GLN A 216 -7.69 -16.94 5.81
CA GLN A 216 -8.53 -18.13 5.86
C GLN A 216 -10.03 -17.75 5.91
N GLU A 217 -10.91 -18.65 5.43
CA GLU A 217 -12.36 -18.41 5.37
C GLU A 217 -12.96 -17.98 6.72
N GLU A 218 -12.51 -18.62 7.81
CA GLU A 218 -12.99 -18.32 9.17
C GLU A 218 -12.57 -16.91 9.62
N ASN A 219 -11.29 -16.56 9.46
CA ASN A 219 -10.77 -15.25 9.81
C ASN A 219 -11.45 -14.14 9.00
N LEU A 220 -11.63 -14.36 7.69
CA LEU A 220 -12.32 -13.43 6.81
C LEU A 220 -13.80 -13.28 7.17
N ARG A 221 -14.48 -14.38 7.51
CA ARG A 221 -15.86 -14.33 8.01
C ARG A 221 -15.96 -13.47 9.27
N HIS A 222 -15.03 -13.63 10.20
CA HIS A 222 -14.98 -12.81 11.41
C HIS A 222 -14.69 -11.33 11.08
N ALA A 223 -13.72 -11.06 10.23
CA ALA A 223 -13.30 -9.69 9.90
C ALA A 223 -14.36 -8.90 9.14
N TYR A 224 -15.09 -9.55 8.21
CA TYR A 224 -16.01 -8.90 7.28
C TYR A 224 -17.48 -9.15 7.61
N GLY A 225 -17.82 -10.10 8.48
CA GLY A 225 -19.20 -10.46 8.79
C GLY A 225 -19.96 -11.15 7.67
N VAL A 226 -19.24 -11.63 6.62
CA VAL A 226 -19.81 -12.27 5.43
C VAL A 226 -19.16 -13.63 5.23
N GLN A 227 -19.95 -14.63 4.82
CA GLN A 227 -19.37 -15.90 4.41
C GLN A 227 -18.56 -15.72 3.13
N VAL A 228 -17.39 -16.34 3.08
CA VAL A 228 -16.53 -16.34 1.91
C VAL A 228 -16.10 -17.76 1.56
N ARG A 229 -15.71 -17.98 0.32
CA ARG A 229 -15.03 -19.18 -0.13
C ARG A 229 -13.69 -18.84 -0.75
N ARG A 230 -12.70 -19.63 -0.38
CA ARG A 230 -11.36 -19.60 -0.97
C ARG A 230 -11.29 -20.68 -2.04
N LEU A 231 -11.13 -20.27 -3.28
CA LEU A 231 -11.17 -21.15 -4.45
C LEU A 231 -9.80 -21.23 -5.10
N GLN A 232 -9.28 -22.44 -5.25
CA GLN A 232 -8.10 -22.68 -6.09
C GLN A 232 -8.57 -22.89 -7.52
N LEU A 233 -8.10 -22.04 -8.42
CA LEU A 233 -8.40 -22.13 -9.85
C LEU A 233 -7.28 -22.91 -10.56
N GLU A 234 -7.67 -23.78 -11.49
CA GLU A 234 -6.71 -24.52 -12.30
C GLU A 234 -5.86 -23.57 -13.15
N GLY A 235 -4.54 -23.76 -13.15
CA GLY A 235 -3.59 -22.93 -13.87
C GLY A 235 -3.22 -21.60 -13.17
N TYR A 236 -3.78 -21.30 -11.99
CA TYR A 236 -3.46 -20.11 -11.22
C TYR A 236 -2.70 -20.46 -9.93
N PRO A 237 -1.55 -19.80 -9.64
CA PRO A 237 -0.74 -20.15 -8.49
C PRO A 237 -1.39 -19.77 -7.15
N SER A 238 -2.18 -18.69 -7.13
CA SER A 238 -2.79 -18.15 -5.92
C SER A 238 -4.31 -18.38 -5.91
N PRO A 239 -4.91 -18.73 -4.77
CA PRO A 239 -6.36 -18.84 -4.66
C PRO A 239 -7.01 -17.46 -4.74
N VAL A 240 -8.31 -17.44 -5.08
CA VAL A 240 -9.17 -16.28 -5.05
C VAL A 240 -10.19 -16.40 -3.92
N VAL A 241 -10.67 -15.26 -3.41
CA VAL A 241 -11.72 -15.21 -2.39
C VAL A 241 -13.00 -14.67 -2.99
N THR A 242 -14.10 -15.42 -2.84
CA THR A 242 -15.42 -15.02 -3.32
C THR A 242 -16.38 -14.91 -2.14
N PRO A 243 -17.03 -13.74 -1.94
CA PRO A 243 -18.06 -13.59 -0.92
C PRO A 243 -19.35 -14.32 -1.33
N LEU A 244 -20.02 -14.92 -0.34
CA LEU A 244 -21.32 -15.58 -0.50
C LEU A 244 -22.39 -14.70 0.14
N PHE A 245 -23.12 -13.94 -0.68
CA PHE A 245 -24.18 -13.07 -0.20
C PHE A 245 -25.52 -13.82 -0.08
N SER A 246 -26.10 -13.80 1.12
CA SER A 246 -27.47 -14.31 1.36
C SER A 246 -28.46 -13.20 1.03
N ILE A 247 -28.96 -13.20 -0.20
CA ILE A 247 -29.99 -12.23 -0.64
C ILE A 247 -31.37 -12.81 -0.35
N ARG A 248 -32.13 -12.21 0.56
CA ARG A 248 -33.56 -12.56 0.74
C ARG A 248 -34.34 -12.07 -0.48
N ARG A 249 -34.92 -12.99 -1.24
CA ARG A 249 -35.92 -12.62 -2.26
C ARG A 249 -37.20 -12.26 -1.54
N PRO A 250 -37.91 -11.16 -1.88
CA PRO A 250 -39.24 -10.93 -1.38
C PRO A 250 -40.11 -12.13 -1.76
N ALA A 251 -40.94 -12.59 -0.84
CA ALA A 251 -41.93 -13.61 -1.14
C ALA A 251 -42.88 -13.04 -2.23
N THR A 252 -42.94 -13.74 -3.37
CA THR A 252 -43.91 -13.46 -4.44
C THR A 252 -45.31 -13.79 -3.98
#